data_2809bd9dd43080df02b271545bd797c1
#
_entry.id   2809bd9dd43080df02b271545bd797c1
#
_cell.length_a   1.000
_cell.length_b   1.000
_cell.length_c   1.000
_cell.angle_alpha   90.00
_cell.angle_beta   90.00
_cell.angle_gamma   90.00
#
_symmetry.space_group_name_H-M   'P 1'
#
loop_
_entity.id
_entity.type
_entity.pdbx_description
1 polymer ?
#
loop_
_entity_poly.entity_id
_entity_poly.type
_entity_poly.pdbx_seq_one_letter_code
_entity_poly.pdbx_strand_id
1 'polypeptide(L)'
;MGRKGAQKKKKKNFLKMNQPSRAEKFIVPPGSRKLSYTPDTKLANAGEFVLLREDHTLGNMLRMELHNDPNVVFAGYQHPHPTDHRIIIKVHTNGETNPVRAMKEANQRLTEQVESLKTQWESELESVRDSGAI
;
A
#
# COMPACT_ATOMS: atom_id res chain seq x y z
N MET A 1 16.69 -10.49 -68.53
CA MET A 1 16.93 -10.89 -67.16
C MET A 1 16.62 -9.72 -66.21
N GLY A 2 15.41 -9.67 -65.69
CA GLY A 2 14.96 -8.58 -64.83
C GLY A 2 15.02 -8.97 -63.36
N ARG A 3 15.80 -8.23 -62.58
CA ARG A 3 15.85 -8.37 -61.10
C ARG A 3 14.69 -7.63 -60.47
N LYS A 4 13.70 -8.39 -59.94
CA LYS A 4 12.65 -7.86 -59.12
C LYS A 4 13.22 -7.49 -57.74
N GLY A 5 13.34 -6.20 -57.47
CA GLY A 5 13.68 -5.67 -56.14
C GLY A 5 12.56 -5.90 -55.18
N ALA A 6 12.76 -6.72 -54.16
CA ALA A 6 11.84 -6.91 -53.07
C ALA A 6 11.87 -5.64 -52.14
N GLN A 7 10.84 -4.82 -52.23
CA GLN A 7 10.64 -3.73 -51.26
C GLN A 7 10.25 -4.34 -49.91
N LYS A 8 11.21 -4.38 -48.99
CA LYS A 8 10.93 -4.65 -47.57
C LYS A 8 10.03 -3.50 -47.03
N LYS A 9 8.75 -3.77 -46.86
CA LYS A 9 7.84 -2.92 -46.07
C LYS A 9 8.40 -2.79 -44.66
N LYS A 10 9.04 -1.67 -44.34
CA LYS A 10 9.32 -1.27 -42.97
C LYS A 10 7.97 -1.15 -42.23
N LYS A 11 7.65 -2.11 -41.39
CA LYS A 11 6.58 -1.98 -40.42
C LYS A 11 6.93 -0.76 -39.55
N LYS A 12 6.17 0.32 -39.70
CA LYS A 12 6.20 1.44 -38.76
C LYS A 12 5.78 0.85 -37.41
N ASN A 13 6.76 0.63 -36.52
CA ASN A 13 6.47 0.46 -35.11
C ASN A 13 5.86 1.77 -34.64
N PHE A 14 4.54 1.87 -34.66
CA PHE A 14 3.84 2.83 -33.83
C PHE A 14 4.35 2.58 -32.42
N LEU A 15 5.05 3.56 -31.87
CA LEU A 15 5.31 3.62 -30.45
C LEU A 15 3.95 3.43 -29.75
N LYS A 16 3.68 2.20 -29.31
CA LYS A 16 2.64 1.95 -28.33
C LYS A 16 3.01 2.90 -27.19
N MET A 17 2.27 3.98 -27.02
CA MET A 17 2.33 4.73 -25.79
C MET A 17 2.12 3.68 -24.69
N ASN A 18 3.19 3.41 -23.94
CA ASN A 18 3.19 2.37 -22.91
C ASN A 18 2.22 2.83 -21.83
N GLN A 19 0.95 2.46 -21.99
CA GLN A 19 -0.01 2.57 -20.92
C GLN A 19 0.52 1.67 -19.79
N PRO A 20 0.72 2.19 -18.58
CA PRO A 20 1.18 1.39 -17.46
C PRO A 20 0.30 0.14 -17.31
N SER A 21 0.93 -1.00 -17.07
CA SER A 21 0.19 -2.23 -16.83
C SER A 21 -0.71 -2.04 -15.59
N ARG A 22 -1.95 -2.56 -15.63
CA ARG A 22 -2.82 -2.59 -14.46
C ARG A 22 -2.16 -3.28 -13.27
N ALA A 23 -1.32 -4.28 -13.54
CA ALA A 23 -0.54 -5.00 -12.54
C ALA A 23 0.51 -4.12 -11.84
N GLU A 24 0.93 -3.01 -12.44
CA GLU A 24 1.88 -2.10 -11.85
C GLU A 24 1.40 -1.49 -10.53
N LYS A 25 0.09 -1.40 -10.32
CA LYS A 25 -0.49 -0.88 -9.07
C LYS A 25 -0.32 -1.84 -7.88
N PHE A 26 -0.13 -3.14 -8.13
CA PHE A 26 -0.17 -4.18 -7.09
C PHE A 26 1.13 -4.97 -6.98
N ILE A 27 1.86 -5.13 -8.09
CA ILE A 27 3.06 -5.96 -8.13
C ILE A 27 4.27 -5.12 -7.73
N VAL A 28 4.93 -5.53 -6.65
CA VAL A 28 6.20 -4.92 -6.23
C VAL A 28 7.28 -5.30 -7.24
N PRO A 29 8.07 -4.35 -7.77
CA PRO A 29 9.14 -4.65 -8.71
C PRO A 29 10.15 -5.65 -8.12
N PRO A 30 10.68 -6.58 -8.92
CA PRO A 30 11.70 -7.53 -8.45
C PRO A 30 12.92 -6.77 -7.91
N GLY A 31 13.44 -7.24 -6.77
CA GLY A 31 14.54 -6.60 -6.07
C GLY A 31 14.17 -5.43 -5.15
N SER A 32 12.91 -4.97 -5.15
CA SER A 32 12.41 -3.94 -4.23
C SER A 32 11.75 -4.55 -3.01
N ARG A 33 11.89 -3.88 -1.85
CA ARG A 33 11.18 -4.28 -0.64
C ARG A 33 9.82 -3.57 -0.58
N LYS A 34 8.77 -4.29 -0.20
CA LYS A 34 7.42 -3.74 -0.01
C LYS A 34 7.40 -2.60 1.01
N LEU A 35 8.12 -2.80 2.12
CA LEU A 35 8.22 -1.87 3.24
C LEU A 35 9.68 -1.51 3.48
N SER A 36 9.94 -0.23 3.66
CA SER A 36 11.23 0.29 4.14
C SER A 36 11.00 1.31 5.25
N TYR A 37 11.96 1.39 6.17
CA TYR A 37 11.95 2.33 7.29
C TYR A 37 13.23 3.16 7.26
N THR A 38 13.09 4.45 7.49
CA THR A 38 14.20 5.40 7.62
C THR A 38 13.96 6.25 8.86
N PRO A 39 14.88 6.23 9.85
CA PRO A 39 14.78 7.11 11.01
C PRO A 39 14.93 8.58 10.59
N ASP A 40 14.24 9.47 11.28
CA ASP A 40 14.38 10.90 11.07
C ASP A 40 15.74 11.38 11.66
N THR A 41 16.45 12.23 10.93
CA THR A 41 17.75 12.74 11.37
C THR A 41 17.65 13.96 12.27
N LYS A 42 16.48 14.62 12.30
CA LYS A 42 16.25 15.87 13.04
C LYS A 42 15.46 15.66 14.32
N LEU A 43 14.52 14.70 14.30
CA LEU A 43 13.64 14.42 15.43
C LEU A 43 13.98 13.05 16.02
N ALA A 44 14.30 13.04 17.31
CA ALA A 44 14.42 11.80 18.06
C ALA A 44 13.07 11.07 18.09
N ASN A 45 13.07 9.75 18.10
CA ASN A 45 11.86 8.91 18.15
C ASN A 45 10.87 9.16 17.00
N ALA A 46 11.35 9.61 15.85
CA ALA A 46 10.59 9.79 14.64
C ALA A 46 11.18 8.98 13.48
N GLY A 47 10.36 8.65 12.50
CA GLY A 47 10.82 7.99 11.28
C GLY A 47 9.75 7.90 10.23
N GLU A 48 10.18 7.54 9.03
CA GLU A 48 9.35 7.41 7.85
C GLU A 48 9.30 5.96 7.39
N PHE A 49 8.09 5.48 7.12
CA PHE A 49 7.82 4.19 6.50
C PHE A 49 7.39 4.43 5.07
N VAL A 50 8.05 3.80 4.12
CA VAL A 50 7.67 3.83 2.72
C VAL A 50 7.08 2.48 2.36
N LEU A 51 5.81 2.47 1.94
CA LEU A 51 5.09 1.28 1.48
C LEU A 51 4.89 1.39 -0.03
N LEU A 52 5.42 0.44 -0.77
CA LEU A 52 5.26 0.37 -2.21
C LEU A 52 3.97 -0.32 -2.59
N ARG A 53 3.34 0.16 -3.67
CA ARG A 53 2.13 -0.44 -4.24
C ARG A 53 0.96 -0.46 -3.26
N GLU A 54 0.83 0.63 -2.51
CA GLU A 54 -0.29 0.91 -1.62
C GLU A 54 -0.89 2.28 -1.93
N ASP A 55 -2.10 2.48 -1.47
CA ASP A 55 -2.88 3.69 -1.70
C ASP A 55 -3.46 4.27 -0.40
N HIS A 56 -4.38 5.22 -0.53
CA HIS A 56 -5.03 5.89 0.59
C HIS A 56 -5.78 4.94 1.53
N THR A 57 -6.22 3.77 1.06
CA THR A 57 -6.96 2.80 1.88
C THR A 57 -6.11 2.35 3.06
N LEU A 58 -4.93 1.80 2.78
CA LEU A 58 -4.02 1.34 3.83
C LEU A 58 -3.38 2.51 4.60
N GLY A 59 -3.01 3.58 3.88
CA GLY A 59 -2.40 4.76 4.50
C GLY A 59 -3.30 5.41 5.54
N ASN A 60 -4.58 5.57 5.25
CA ASN A 60 -5.53 6.17 6.19
C ASN A 60 -5.85 5.24 7.37
N MET A 61 -6.03 3.94 7.13
CA MET A 61 -6.29 2.97 8.19
C MET A 61 -5.14 2.94 9.20
N LEU A 62 -3.90 2.82 8.72
CA LEU A 62 -2.71 2.82 9.59
C LEU A 62 -2.56 4.15 10.34
N ARG A 63 -2.79 5.28 9.68
CA ARG A 63 -2.74 6.58 10.35
C ARG A 63 -3.75 6.68 11.49
N MET A 64 -5.00 6.30 11.24
CA MET A 64 -6.05 6.33 12.25
C MET A 64 -5.71 5.43 13.44
N GLU A 65 -5.25 4.22 13.17
CA GLU A 65 -4.89 3.27 14.23
C GLU A 65 -3.65 3.71 15.04
N LEU A 66 -2.68 4.35 14.38
CA LEU A 66 -1.53 4.95 15.07
C LEU A 66 -1.96 6.08 16.02
N HIS A 67 -2.98 6.87 15.68
CA HIS A 67 -3.50 7.91 16.56
C HIS A 67 -4.22 7.38 17.81
N ASN A 68 -4.66 6.12 17.78
CA ASN A 68 -5.26 5.46 18.95
C ASN A 68 -4.21 5.04 19.99
N ASP A 69 -2.93 5.07 19.65
CA ASP A 69 -1.84 4.73 20.57
C ASP A 69 -1.44 5.98 21.39
N PRO A 70 -1.53 5.95 22.74
CA PRO A 70 -1.16 7.09 23.59
C PRO A 70 0.32 7.47 23.49
N ASN A 71 1.18 6.56 23.05
CA ASN A 71 2.60 6.81 22.87
C ASN A 71 2.96 7.47 21.54
N VAL A 72 1.99 7.61 20.64
CA VAL A 72 2.18 8.27 19.34
C VAL A 72 1.80 9.73 19.46
N VAL A 73 2.77 10.60 19.32
CA VAL A 73 2.58 12.06 19.34
C VAL A 73 2.06 12.56 17.99
N PHE A 74 2.54 11.96 16.91
CA PHE A 74 2.14 12.34 15.56
C PHE A 74 2.19 11.13 14.62
N ALA A 75 1.14 10.99 13.82
CA ALA A 75 1.10 10.08 12.69
C ALA A 75 0.45 10.78 11.50
N GLY A 76 1.13 10.76 10.36
CA GLY A 76 0.63 11.32 9.12
C GLY A 76 1.06 10.47 7.93
N TYR A 77 0.26 10.46 6.87
CA TYR A 77 0.65 9.83 5.63
C TYR A 77 0.48 10.76 4.44
N GLN A 78 1.25 10.51 3.42
CA GLN A 78 1.11 11.19 2.13
C GLN A 78 1.25 10.22 0.98
N HIS A 79 0.54 10.52 -0.10
CA HIS A 79 0.72 9.92 -1.41
C HIS A 79 1.44 10.95 -2.28
N PRO A 80 2.76 10.78 -2.57
CA PRO A 80 3.57 11.86 -3.13
C PRO A 80 3.12 12.34 -4.51
N HIS A 81 2.65 11.41 -5.34
CA HIS A 81 2.17 11.74 -6.68
C HIS A 81 1.11 10.73 -7.14
N PRO A 82 0.06 11.15 -7.87
CA PRO A 82 -1.02 10.26 -8.32
C PRO A 82 -0.58 9.07 -9.18
N THR A 83 0.54 9.20 -9.89
CA THR A 83 1.09 8.11 -10.72
C THR A 83 2.10 7.24 -9.99
N ASP A 84 2.51 7.61 -8.79
CA ASP A 84 3.49 6.89 -7.99
C ASP A 84 2.76 6.07 -6.93
N HIS A 85 2.64 4.78 -7.16
CA HIS A 85 1.91 3.84 -6.29
C HIS A 85 2.72 3.52 -5.03
N ARG A 86 2.94 4.53 -4.19
CA ARG A 86 3.55 4.39 -2.87
C ARG A 86 2.91 5.36 -1.88
N ILE A 87 2.92 4.99 -0.62
CA ILE A 87 2.59 5.88 0.49
C ILE A 87 3.79 6.03 1.42
N ILE A 88 3.90 7.18 2.01
CA ILE A 88 4.91 7.50 3.02
C ILE A 88 4.16 7.81 4.30
N ILE A 89 4.45 7.07 5.37
CA ILE A 89 3.85 7.27 6.70
C ILE A 89 4.93 7.79 7.62
N LYS A 90 4.73 8.97 8.19
CA LYS A 90 5.62 9.55 9.20
C LYS A 90 5.03 9.33 10.58
N VAL A 91 5.83 8.79 11.47
CA VAL A 91 5.44 8.51 12.87
C VAL A 91 6.44 9.17 13.80
N HIS A 92 5.93 9.81 14.85
CA HIS A 92 6.71 10.38 15.95
C HIS A 92 6.12 9.90 17.27
N THR A 93 6.94 9.35 18.15
CA THR A 93 6.55 8.81 19.45
C THR A 93 7.12 9.64 20.58
N ASN A 94 6.54 9.52 21.77
CA ASN A 94 6.96 10.24 22.99
C ASN A 94 8.29 9.75 23.59
N GLY A 95 8.88 8.67 23.05
CA GLY A 95 10.12 8.08 23.52
C GLY A 95 9.95 6.87 24.46
N GLU A 96 8.76 6.58 24.95
CA GLU A 96 8.47 5.35 25.70
C GLU A 96 8.43 4.14 24.77
N THR A 97 8.03 4.39 23.52
CA THR A 97 8.06 3.39 22.46
C THR A 97 8.79 3.94 21.23
N ASN A 98 9.27 3.08 20.36
CA ASN A 98 9.87 3.52 19.11
C ASN A 98 8.87 3.42 17.95
N PRO A 99 9.05 4.22 16.86
CA PRO A 99 8.14 4.22 15.73
C PRO A 99 7.89 2.85 15.09
N VAL A 100 8.90 1.97 15.08
CA VAL A 100 8.78 0.63 14.48
C VAL A 100 7.86 -0.25 15.32
N ARG A 101 7.96 -0.16 16.64
CA ARG A 101 7.09 -0.91 17.55
C ARG A 101 5.65 -0.39 17.46
N ALA A 102 5.46 0.92 17.51
CA ALA A 102 4.13 1.53 17.34
C ALA A 102 3.45 1.10 16.03
N MET A 103 4.19 1.10 14.92
CA MET A 103 3.69 0.63 13.62
C MET A 103 3.32 -0.85 13.64
N LYS A 104 4.13 -1.68 14.28
CA LYS A 104 3.85 -3.12 14.38
C LYS A 104 2.60 -3.39 15.20
N GLU A 105 2.43 -2.73 16.34
CA GLU A 105 1.27 -2.86 17.20
C GLU A 105 -0.01 -2.33 16.51
N ALA A 106 0.07 -1.21 15.80
CA ALA A 106 -1.04 -0.69 15.00
C ALA A 106 -1.47 -1.68 13.91
N ASN A 107 -0.51 -2.27 13.19
CA ASN A 107 -0.81 -3.27 12.17
C ASN A 107 -1.45 -4.53 12.77
N GLN A 108 -1.00 -4.96 13.93
CA GLN A 108 -1.58 -6.11 14.62
C GLN A 108 -3.04 -5.83 15.04
N ARG A 109 -3.32 -4.68 15.65
CA ARG A 109 -4.68 -4.28 16.03
C ARG A 109 -5.61 -4.21 14.82
N LEU A 110 -5.15 -3.64 13.70
CA LEU A 110 -5.94 -3.62 12.46
C LEU A 110 -6.22 -5.02 11.93
N THR A 111 -5.26 -5.92 11.99
CA THR A 111 -5.46 -7.32 11.55
C THR A 111 -6.53 -8.00 12.41
N GLU A 112 -6.47 -7.85 13.73
CA GLU A 112 -7.47 -8.40 14.65
C GLU A 112 -8.88 -7.82 14.39
N GLN A 113 -8.98 -6.51 14.12
CA GLN A 113 -10.25 -5.87 13.78
C GLN A 113 -10.85 -6.42 12.48
N VAL A 114 -10.03 -6.59 11.44
CA VAL A 114 -10.48 -7.13 10.14
C VAL A 114 -10.89 -8.61 10.27
N GLU A 115 -10.15 -9.40 11.04
CA GLU A 115 -10.51 -10.81 11.30
C GLU A 115 -11.82 -10.92 12.09
N SER A 116 -12.01 -10.07 13.09
CA SER A 116 -13.27 -9.99 13.84
C SER A 116 -14.45 -9.62 12.93
N LEU A 117 -14.27 -8.60 12.08
CA LEU A 117 -15.29 -8.17 11.13
C LEU A 117 -15.65 -9.30 10.15
N LYS A 118 -14.65 -10.03 9.65
CA LYS A 118 -14.87 -11.17 8.76
C LYS A 118 -15.70 -12.26 9.45
N THR A 119 -15.34 -12.61 10.67
CA THR A 119 -16.05 -13.65 11.44
C THR A 119 -17.50 -13.25 11.70
N GLN A 120 -17.75 -12.00 12.07
CA GLN A 120 -19.11 -11.50 12.27
C GLN A 120 -19.92 -11.54 10.97
N TRP A 121 -19.31 -11.13 9.86
CA TRP A 121 -19.95 -11.18 8.56
C TRP A 121 -20.33 -12.62 8.12
N GLU A 122 -19.43 -13.57 8.31
CA GLU A 122 -19.67 -14.98 8.00
C GLU A 122 -20.81 -15.54 8.84
N SER A 123 -20.86 -15.22 10.14
CA SER A 123 -21.93 -15.62 11.05
C SER A 123 -23.28 -15.05 10.65
N GLU A 124 -23.34 -13.77 10.30
CA GLU A 124 -24.59 -13.13 9.84
C GLU A 124 -25.09 -13.72 8.51
N LEU A 125 -24.16 -14.02 7.59
CA LEU A 125 -24.52 -14.68 6.32
C LEU A 125 -25.14 -16.06 6.54
N GLU A 126 -24.61 -16.85 7.47
CA GLU A 126 -25.19 -18.17 7.81
C GLU A 126 -26.59 -18.00 8.40
N SER A 127 -26.77 -17.07 9.33
CA SER A 127 -28.06 -16.75 9.94
C SER A 127 -29.11 -16.37 8.88
N VAL A 128 -28.74 -15.55 7.90
CA VAL A 128 -29.65 -15.12 6.81
C VAL A 128 -29.98 -16.29 5.89
N ARG A 129 -29.04 -17.16 5.59
CA ARG A 129 -29.29 -18.38 4.78
C ARG A 129 -30.23 -19.34 5.48
N ASP A 130 -30.04 -19.56 6.77
CA ASP A 130 -30.89 -20.47 7.57
C ASP A 130 -32.31 -19.92 7.74
N SER A 131 -32.47 -18.61 7.76
CA SER A 131 -33.78 -17.94 7.78
C SER A 131 -34.54 -18.01 6.46
N GLY A 132 -33.92 -18.50 5.39
CA GLY A 132 -34.54 -18.61 4.06
C GLY A 132 -34.80 -17.27 3.36
N ALA A 133 -34.08 -16.21 3.74
CA ALA A 133 -34.22 -14.86 3.20
C ALA A 133 -33.43 -14.62 1.91
N ILE A 134 -32.64 -15.60 1.47
CA ILE A 134 -31.88 -15.60 0.19
C ILE A 134 -32.01 -16.97 -0.47
#